data_aabf75ea972fa4e645acb97f2ae39233
#
_entry.id   aabf75ea972fa4e645acb97f2ae39233
#
_cell.length_a   1.000
_cell.length_b   1.000
_cell.length_c   1.000
_cell.angle_alpha   90.00
_cell.angle_beta   90.00
_cell.angle_gamma   90.00
#
_symmetry.space_group_name_H-M   'P 1'
#
loop_
_entity.id
_entity.type
_entity.pdbx_description
1 polymer ?
#
loop_
_entity_poly.entity_id
_entity_poly.type
_entity_poly.pdbx_seq_one_letter_code
_entity_poly.pdbx_strand_id
1 'polypeptide(L)' 'MKKVRVNEKYGVWTYQKEVDMEDSSNYMYYFSGTDANGKEWSWSTPYYHEILEFIKADDKTKQIYIDCY' A
#
# COMPACT_ATOMS: atom_id res chain seq x y z
N MET A 1 -11.53 -5.70 -4.73
CA MET A 1 -10.17 -5.47 -4.20
C MET A 1 -9.28 -6.67 -4.46
N LYS A 2 -8.04 -6.43 -4.76
CA LYS A 2 -7.08 -7.50 -5.04
C LYS A 2 -6.13 -7.67 -3.85
N LYS A 3 -5.72 -8.90 -3.60
CA LYS A 3 -4.78 -9.20 -2.53
C LYS A 3 -3.36 -8.89 -2.99
N VAL A 4 -2.59 -8.20 -2.15
CA VAL A 4 -1.18 -7.94 -2.43
C VAL A 4 -0.39 -9.23 -2.21
N ARG A 5 0.48 -9.57 -3.17
CA ARG A 5 1.31 -10.77 -3.10
C ARG A 5 2.59 -10.49 -2.32
N VAL A 6 2.53 -10.72 -1.02
CA VAL A 6 3.68 -10.60 -0.13
C VAL A 6 3.72 -11.80 0.80
N ASN A 7 4.89 -12.05 1.40
CA ASN A 7 5.05 -13.11 2.38
C ASN A 7 4.15 -12.82 3.58
N GLU A 8 3.52 -13.85 4.13
CA GLU A 8 2.61 -13.74 5.28
C GLU A 8 3.25 -13.13 6.52
N LYS A 9 4.58 -13.18 6.63
CA LYS A 9 5.28 -12.53 7.75
C LYS A 9 5.09 -11.02 7.79
N TYR A 10 4.63 -10.42 6.68
CA TYR A 10 4.35 -8.99 6.59
C TYR A 10 2.88 -8.65 6.84
N GLY A 11 2.04 -9.66 7.09
CA GLY A 11 0.62 -9.47 7.32
C GLY A 11 -0.22 -9.73 6.09
N VAL A 12 -1.46 -9.23 6.11
CA VAL A 12 -2.43 -9.42 5.03
C VAL A 12 -2.83 -8.05 4.48
N TRP A 13 -2.69 -7.86 3.18
CA TRP A 13 -2.88 -6.58 2.51
C TRP A 13 -3.71 -6.73 1.26
N THR A 14 -4.54 -5.72 0.99
CA THR A 14 -5.34 -5.64 -0.24
C THR A 14 -5.15 -4.28 -0.89
N TYR A 15 -5.37 -4.20 -2.19
CA TYR A 15 -5.25 -2.96 -2.92
C TYR A 15 -6.34 -2.81 -3.98
N GLN A 16 -6.55 -1.58 -4.40
CA GLN A 16 -7.46 -1.23 -5.48
C GLN A 16 -6.78 -0.18 -6.34
N LYS A 17 -6.80 -0.37 -7.65
CA LYS A 17 -6.31 0.62 -8.61
C LYS A 17 -7.47 1.45 -9.12
N GLU A 18 -7.37 2.76 -9.01
CA GLU A 18 -8.34 3.69 -9.60
C GLU A 18 -7.68 4.46 -10.72
N VAL A 19 -8.35 4.53 -11.85
CA VAL A 19 -7.86 5.18 -13.06
C VAL A 19 -8.76 6.38 -13.35
N ASP A 20 -8.14 7.53 -13.70
CA ASP A 20 -8.86 8.71 -14.11
C ASP A 20 -9.60 8.40 -15.42
N MET A 21 -10.91 8.64 -15.45
CA MET A 21 -11.73 8.36 -16.63
C MET A 21 -11.42 9.29 -17.81
N GLU A 22 -10.90 10.49 -17.54
CA GLU A 22 -10.56 11.45 -18.58
C GLU A 22 -9.13 11.24 -19.12
N ASP A 23 -8.25 10.72 -18.27
CA ASP A 23 -6.86 10.47 -18.65
C ASP A 23 -6.41 9.14 -18.01
N SER A 24 -6.43 8.08 -18.80
CA SER A 24 -6.07 6.74 -18.33
C SER A 24 -4.61 6.58 -17.94
N SER A 25 -3.76 7.55 -18.25
CA SER A 25 -2.37 7.57 -17.78
C SER A 25 -2.26 8.02 -16.33
N ASN A 26 -3.29 8.65 -15.78
CA ASN A 26 -3.38 9.03 -14.37
C ASN A 26 -4.08 7.94 -13.59
N TYR A 27 -3.39 7.34 -12.64
CA TYR A 27 -3.95 6.30 -11.79
C TYR A 27 -3.34 6.37 -10.40
N MET A 28 -4.01 5.74 -9.45
CA MET A 28 -3.57 5.67 -8.07
C MET A 28 -3.92 4.31 -7.49
N TYR A 29 -3.00 3.72 -6.77
CA TYR A 29 -3.25 2.51 -6.00
C TYR A 29 -3.60 2.91 -4.57
N TYR A 30 -4.75 2.44 -4.11
CA TYR A 30 -5.16 2.58 -2.70
C TYR A 30 -5.03 1.22 -2.06
N PHE A 31 -4.28 1.13 -0.99
CA PHE A 31 -4.08 -0.13 -0.33
C PHE A 31 -4.20 0.00 1.18
N SER A 32 -4.56 -1.09 1.81
CA SER A 32 -4.69 -1.18 3.26
C SER A 32 -4.46 -2.61 3.70
N GLY A 33 -4.22 -2.78 4.97
CA GLY A 33 -4.05 -4.10 5.54
C GLY A 33 -3.61 -4.05 6.98
N THR A 34 -3.30 -5.23 7.50
CA THR A 34 -2.85 -5.42 8.87
C THR A 34 -1.47 -6.06 8.84
N ASP A 35 -0.52 -5.47 9.54
CA ASP A 35 0.84 -6.00 9.60
C ASP A 35 0.93 -7.23 10.52
N ALA A 36 2.13 -7.80 10.63
CA ALA A 36 2.35 -9.00 11.44
C ALA A 36 2.08 -8.78 12.93
N ASN A 37 2.09 -7.54 13.39
CA ASN A 37 1.80 -7.18 14.77
C ASN A 37 0.33 -6.86 15.03
N GLY A 38 -0.52 -6.96 14.00
CA GLY A 38 -1.94 -6.68 14.10
C GLY A 38 -2.29 -5.20 13.97
N LYS A 39 -1.34 -4.35 13.61
CA LYS A 39 -1.59 -2.92 13.40
C LYS A 39 -2.12 -2.67 12.01
N GLU A 40 -3.17 -1.87 11.91
CA GLU A 40 -3.78 -1.51 10.63
C GLU A 40 -3.09 -0.31 10.00
N TRP A 41 -2.90 -0.40 8.67
CA TRP A 41 -2.29 0.64 7.87
C TRP A 41 -3.10 0.89 6.61
N SER A 42 -3.10 2.13 6.13
CA SER A 42 -3.64 2.47 4.82
C SER A 42 -2.79 3.58 4.20
N TRP A 43 -2.61 3.50 2.88
CA TRP A 43 -1.83 4.49 2.15
C TRP A 43 -2.17 4.41 0.66
N SER A 44 -1.70 5.39 -0.09
CA SER A 44 -1.91 5.42 -1.54
C SER A 44 -0.64 5.84 -2.25
N THR A 45 -0.44 5.30 -3.45
CA THR A 45 0.73 5.59 -4.28
C THR A 45 0.40 5.31 -5.74
N PRO A 46 0.96 6.08 -6.69
CA PRO A 46 0.81 5.76 -8.10
C PRO A 46 1.71 4.60 -8.56
N TYR A 47 2.61 4.11 -7.70
CA TYR A 47 3.59 3.09 -8.08
C TYR A 47 3.38 1.80 -7.30
N TYR A 48 3.10 0.71 -8.01
CA TYR A 48 2.86 -0.59 -7.37
C TYR A 48 4.06 -1.06 -6.53
N HIS A 49 5.28 -0.83 -7.00
CA HIS A 49 6.47 -1.26 -6.25
C HIS A 49 6.58 -0.58 -4.89
N GLU A 50 6.06 0.63 -4.75
CA GLU A 50 6.06 1.34 -3.46
C GLU A 50 5.11 0.69 -2.45
N ILE A 51 4.06 0.02 -2.91
CA ILE A 51 3.20 -0.77 -2.02
C ILE A 51 4.02 -1.85 -1.33
N LEU A 52 4.84 -2.57 -2.10
CA LEU A 52 5.69 -3.64 -1.57
C LEU A 52 6.75 -3.08 -0.62
N GLU A 53 7.35 -1.97 -0.95
CA GLU A 53 8.35 -1.31 -0.10
C GLU A 53 7.72 -0.85 1.23
N PHE A 54 6.53 -0.26 1.17
CA PHE A 54 5.80 0.16 2.36
C PHE A 54 5.51 -1.02 3.28
N ILE A 55 4.97 -2.11 2.72
CA ILE A 55 4.59 -3.30 3.48
C ILE A 55 5.81 -3.91 4.18
N LYS A 56 6.95 -3.93 3.52
CA LYS A 56 8.18 -4.52 4.07
C LYS A 56 8.92 -3.61 5.02
N ALA A 57 8.55 -2.32 5.10
CA ALA A 57 9.17 -1.36 5.98
C ALA A 57 8.77 -1.62 7.44
N ASP A 58 9.60 -1.16 8.38
CA ASP A 58 9.22 -1.17 9.79
C ASP A 58 8.18 -0.08 10.08
N ASP A 59 7.62 -0.09 11.29
CA ASP A 59 6.58 0.84 11.69
C ASP A 59 7.03 2.30 11.59
N LYS A 60 8.26 2.57 11.96
CA LYS A 60 8.82 3.92 11.90
C LYS A 60 8.91 4.41 10.46
N THR A 61 9.38 3.56 9.56
CA THR A 61 9.51 3.89 8.14
C THR A 61 8.14 4.04 7.49
N LYS A 62 7.18 3.18 7.84
CA LYS A 62 5.80 3.31 7.37
C LYS A 62 5.21 4.66 7.77
N GLN A 63 5.45 5.09 9.00
CA GLN A 63 4.94 6.37 9.48
C GLN A 63 5.58 7.54 8.72
N ILE A 64 6.85 7.44 8.36
CA ILE A 64 7.53 8.44 7.55
C ILE A 64 6.88 8.56 6.16
N TYR A 65 6.56 7.44 5.52
CA TYR A 65 5.84 7.46 4.25
C TYR A 65 4.51 8.21 4.35
N ILE A 66 3.74 7.94 5.39
CA ILE A 66 2.45 8.59 5.61
C ILE A 66 2.61 10.07 5.87
N ASP A 67 3.58 10.46 6.68
CA ASP A 67 3.76 11.87 7.10
C ASP A 67 4.41 12.73 6.01
N CYS A 68 5.22 12.14 5.13
CA CYS A 68 5.97 12.87 4.10
C CYS A 68 5.32 12.82 2.72
N TYR A 69 4.38 11.94 2.52
CA TYR A 69 3.70 11.76 1.25
C TYR A 69 2.18 11.84 1.45
#